data_9219f1b9d9f1573ad605417cda8d75d4
#
_entry.id   9219f1b9d9f1573ad605417cda8d75d4
#
_cell.length_a   1.000
_cell.length_b   1.000
_cell.length_c   1.000
_cell.angle_alpha   90.00
_cell.angle_beta   90.00
_cell.angle_gamma   90.00
#
_symmetry.space_group_name_H-M   'P 1'
#
loop_
_entity.id
_entity.type
_entity.pdbx_description
1 polymer ?
#
loop_
_entity_poly.entity_id
_entity_poly.type
_entity_poly.pdbx_seq_one_letter_code
_entity_poly.pdbx_strand_id
1 'polypeptide(L)'
;DEDKVLPTFFETMIGNYSEQKVNGDMEEEWNYSGIDQDILLTLPANNEQLKIMKYLDAYGAVLVQGPPGTGKTHTIANLIGHLLSEGRNVLVTSQTEKALTVLKDKVDKDLQGLCMSLLSTRSQQKEMDAVLFEIDEKSTSTDLNDSLKKIHRLEEKRKDLIERYRNKNQELLQIRGLDYKDIVFANETITPIEAAKFINQGKGKYDYIPGKSNDDTASIPLSCEELDDLY
;
A
#
# COMPACT_ATOMS: atom_id res chain seq x y z
N ASP A 1 -13.37 17.07 -42.31
CA ASP A 1 -12.70 16.07 -41.46
C ASP A 1 -12.29 16.81 -40.23
N GLU A 2 -13.15 16.72 -39.22
CA GLU A 2 -13.04 17.39 -37.94
C GLU A 2 -11.83 16.86 -37.18
N ASP A 3 -11.09 17.76 -36.58
CA ASP A 3 -9.94 17.55 -35.71
C ASP A 3 -10.26 16.52 -34.62
N LYS A 4 -10.05 15.24 -34.91
CA LYS A 4 -10.04 14.20 -33.89
C LYS A 4 -8.77 14.35 -33.11
N VAL A 5 -8.85 15.05 -31.99
CA VAL A 5 -7.79 15.09 -30.99
C VAL A 5 -7.53 13.64 -30.57
N LEU A 6 -6.34 13.14 -30.87
CA LEU A 6 -5.90 11.82 -30.42
C LEU A 6 -5.89 11.82 -28.89
N PRO A 7 -6.40 10.76 -28.24
CA PRO A 7 -6.22 10.63 -26.80
C PRO A 7 -4.75 10.74 -26.44
N THR A 8 -4.44 11.46 -25.37
CA THR A 8 -3.06 11.71 -24.86
C THR A 8 -2.19 10.45 -24.77
N PHE A 9 -2.81 9.31 -24.55
CA PHE A 9 -2.16 8.00 -24.59
C PHE A 9 -1.49 7.69 -25.95
N PHE A 10 -2.16 7.99 -27.06
CA PHE A 10 -1.60 7.77 -28.40
C PHE A 10 -0.48 8.77 -28.71
N GLU A 11 -0.59 10.00 -28.25
CA GLU A 11 0.48 10.99 -28.38
C GLU A 11 1.74 10.54 -27.66
N THR A 12 1.59 9.95 -26.49
CA THR A 12 2.67 9.36 -25.69
C THR A 12 3.32 8.19 -26.43
N MET A 13 2.55 7.30 -27.07
CA MET A 13 3.06 6.15 -27.82
C MET A 13 3.77 6.56 -29.12
N ILE A 14 3.39 7.65 -29.77
CA ILE A 14 3.95 8.12 -31.04
C ILE A 14 5.21 8.96 -30.84
N GLY A 15 5.61 9.23 -29.59
CA GLY A 15 6.85 9.93 -29.27
C GLY A 15 6.75 11.46 -29.30
N ASN A 16 5.54 12.02 -29.35
CA ASN A 16 5.30 13.44 -29.09
C ASN A 16 5.31 13.72 -27.58
N TYR A 17 6.42 13.36 -26.95
CA TYR A 17 6.64 13.55 -25.54
C TYR A 17 7.13 14.97 -25.29
N SER A 18 6.29 15.83 -24.75
CA SER A 18 6.81 16.93 -23.94
C SER A 18 7.25 16.33 -22.62
N GLU A 19 8.55 16.23 -22.35
CA GLU A 19 9.07 15.89 -21.03
C GLU A 19 8.48 16.87 -20.00
N GLN A 20 7.35 16.52 -19.42
CA GLN A 20 6.96 17.13 -18.16
C GLN A 20 7.94 16.56 -17.14
N LYS A 21 9.00 17.33 -16.87
CA LYS A 21 9.89 17.07 -15.74
C LYS A 21 9.01 17.04 -14.50
N VAL A 22 8.79 15.84 -14.00
CA VAL A 22 8.29 15.71 -12.65
C VAL A 22 9.36 16.29 -11.74
N ASN A 23 9.05 17.38 -11.09
CA ASN A 23 9.89 17.93 -10.06
C ASN A 23 10.13 16.83 -9.02
N GLY A 24 11.40 16.60 -8.64
CA GLY A 24 11.83 15.54 -7.72
C GLY A 24 11.18 15.55 -6.33
N ASP A 25 10.33 16.50 -6.05
CA ASP A 25 9.61 16.68 -4.78
C ASP A 25 8.47 15.66 -4.55
N MET A 26 8.04 14.92 -5.59
CA MET A 26 7.02 13.88 -5.41
C MET A 26 7.53 12.61 -4.74
N GLU A 27 8.84 12.38 -4.67
CA GLU A 27 9.40 11.21 -3.98
C GLU A 27 9.41 11.39 -2.44
N GLU A 28 9.48 12.61 -1.92
CA GLU A 28 9.57 12.88 -0.48
C GLU A 28 8.22 12.86 0.26
N GLU A 29 7.11 13.15 -0.42
CA GLU A 29 5.77 13.11 0.19
C GLU A 29 5.14 11.71 0.24
N TRP A 30 5.75 10.72 -0.39
CA TRP A 30 5.23 9.35 -0.38
C TRP A 30 5.55 8.66 0.95
N ASN A 31 4.87 9.10 1.96
CA ASN A 31 4.92 8.49 3.28
C ASN A 31 4.45 7.03 3.16
N TYR A 32 5.41 6.12 3.31
CA TYR A 32 5.35 4.67 3.09
C TYR A 32 4.37 3.92 4.02
N SER A 33 3.16 4.39 4.14
CA SER A 33 2.16 3.68 4.94
C SER A 33 1.59 2.43 4.27
N GLY A 34 1.94 2.16 3.00
CA GLY A 34 1.44 0.99 2.25
C GLY A 34 -0.05 1.01 1.96
N ILE A 35 -0.77 2.06 2.37
CA ILE A 35 -2.21 2.22 2.17
C ILE A 35 -2.47 3.63 1.66
N ASP A 36 -3.05 3.72 0.47
CA ASP A 36 -3.52 4.96 -0.11
C ASP A 36 -5.04 5.05 -0.02
N GLN A 37 -5.56 6.25 0.24
CA GLN A 37 -7.01 6.47 0.33
C GLN A 37 -7.70 6.35 -1.03
N ASP A 38 -6.99 6.73 -2.08
CA ASP A 38 -7.55 6.84 -3.43
C ASP A 38 -7.39 5.56 -4.24
N ILE A 39 -6.51 4.64 -3.82
CA ILE A 39 -6.27 3.38 -4.52
C ILE A 39 -7.05 2.24 -3.86
N LEU A 40 -7.94 1.61 -4.64
CA LEU A 40 -8.70 0.43 -4.22
C LEU A 40 -8.02 -0.85 -4.74
N LEU A 41 -7.58 -1.70 -3.82
CA LEU A 41 -6.90 -2.96 -4.13
C LEU A 41 -7.77 -4.14 -3.74
N THR A 42 -7.87 -5.12 -4.63
CA THR A 42 -8.57 -6.39 -4.37
C THR A 42 -7.66 -7.42 -3.70
N LEU A 43 -6.35 -7.29 -3.90
CA LEU A 43 -5.32 -8.18 -3.38
C LEU A 43 -4.26 -7.37 -2.62
N PRO A 44 -3.55 -7.95 -1.63
CA PRO A 44 -2.46 -7.27 -0.95
C PRO A 44 -1.39 -6.81 -1.94
N ALA A 45 -0.83 -5.62 -1.75
CA ALA A 45 0.22 -5.06 -2.59
C ALA A 45 1.38 -4.51 -1.75
N ASN A 46 2.57 -4.50 -2.33
CA ASN A 46 3.73 -3.82 -1.76
C ASN A 46 3.84 -2.38 -2.28
N ASN A 47 4.76 -1.61 -1.70
CA ASN A 47 4.95 -0.20 -2.04
C ASN A 47 5.32 0.02 -3.52
N GLU A 48 6.12 -0.88 -4.12
CA GLU A 48 6.50 -0.77 -5.52
C GLU A 48 5.30 -0.97 -6.46
N GLN A 49 4.39 -1.87 -6.09
CA GLN A 49 3.14 -2.08 -6.84
C GLN A 49 2.19 -0.89 -6.70
N LEU A 50 2.15 -0.25 -5.54
CA LEU A 50 1.38 0.99 -5.33
C LEU A 50 1.95 2.16 -6.14
N LYS A 51 3.28 2.28 -6.24
CA LYS A 51 3.93 3.29 -7.08
C LYS A 51 3.51 3.18 -8.55
N ILE A 52 3.34 1.96 -9.06
CA ILE A 52 2.90 1.75 -10.45
C ILE A 52 1.54 2.42 -10.70
N MET A 53 0.60 2.27 -9.77
CA MET A 53 -0.73 2.88 -9.89
C MET A 53 -0.67 4.40 -9.82
N LYS A 54 0.11 4.95 -8.89
CA LYS A 54 0.34 6.40 -8.77
C LYS A 54 1.00 6.99 -10.01
N TYR A 55 1.97 6.29 -10.59
CA TYR A 55 2.60 6.71 -11.83
C TYR A 55 1.61 6.67 -13.01
N LEU A 56 0.76 5.67 -13.06
CA LEU A 56 -0.27 5.59 -14.09
C LEU A 56 -1.23 6.78 -14.02
N ASP A 57 -1.67 7.15 -12.81
CA ASP A 57 -2.57 8.30 -12.61
C ASP A 57 -1.88 9.63 -12.93
N ALA A 58 -0.61 9.78 -12.55
CA ALA A 58 0.14 11.00 -12.76
C ALA A 58 0.57 11.21 -14.22
N TYR A 59 0.92 10.13 -14.93
CA TYR A 59 1.55 10.21 -16.26
C TYR A 59 0.68 9.63 -17.38
N GLY A 60 -0.41 8.97 -17.07
CA GLY A 60 -1.29 8.33 -18.05
C GLY A 60 -0.71 7.07 -18.71
N ALA A 61 0.59 6.77 -18.52
CA ALA A 61 1.25 5.57 -19.02
C ALA A 61 2.41 5.15 -18.10
N VAL A 62 2.61 3.84 -17.93
CA VAL A 62 3.70 3.29 -17.15
C VAL A 62 4.25 2.02 -17.79
N LEU A 63 5.57 1.91 -17.88
CA LEU A 63 6.27 0.70 -18.32
C LEU A 63 6.75 -0.08 -17.09
N VAL A 64 6.27 -1.31 -16.95
CA VAL A 64 6.62 -2.18 -15.81
C VAL A 64 7.50 -3.33 -16.29
N GLN A 65 8.74 -3.35 -15.86
CA GLN A 65 9.66 -4.47 -16.06
C GLN A 65 9.91 -5.21 -14.74
N GLY A 66 10.03 -6.52 -14.83
CA GLY A 66 10.38 -7.34 -13.68
C GLY A 66 10.67 -8.78 -14.08
N PRO A 67 11.59 -9.48 -13.39
CA PRO A 67 11.86 -10.89 -13.64
C PRO A 67 10.62 -11.76 -13.34
N PRO A 68 10.61 -13.03 -13.74
CA PRO A 68 9.58 -13.99 -13.34
C PRO A 68 9.43 -14.05 -11.81
N GLY A 69 8.21 -14.16 -11.31
CA GLY A 69 7.94 -14.27 -9.86
C GLY A 69 7.80 -12.95 -9.10
N THR A 70 8.03 -11.79 -9.71
CA THR A 70 7.90 -10.47 -9.04
C THR A 70 6.46 -10.01 -8.82
N GLY A 71 5.46 -10.80 -9.20
CA GLY A 71 4.07 -10.46 -8.99
C GLY A 71 3.43 -9.58 -10.07
N LYS A 72 4.00 -9.50 -11.30
CA LYS A 72 3.43 -8.70 -12.40
C LYS A 72 1.94 -8.98 -12.65
N THR A 73 1.55 -10.25 -12.75
CA THR A 73 0.16 -10.65 -12.96
C THR A 73 -0.74 -10.22 -11.80
N HIS A 74 -0.21 -10.27 -10.58
CA HIS A 74 -0.90 -9.81 -9.38
C HIS A 74 -1.13 -8.29 -9.40
N THR A 75 -0.11 -7.54 -9.81
CA THR A 75 -0.21 -6.08 -9.99
C THR A 75 -1.25 -5.71 -11.05
N ILE A 76 -1.27 -6.44 -12.18
CA ILE A 76 -2.26 -6.19 -13.24
C ILE A 76 -3.68 -6.51 -12.75
N ALA A 77 -3.88 -7.59 -11.99
CA ALA A 77 -5.18 -7.93 -11.41
C ALA A 77 -5.68 -6.84 -10.44
N ASN A 78 -4.81 -6.31 -9.58
CA ASN A 78 -5.12 -5.18 -8.72
C ASN A 78 -5.45 -3.91 -9.50
N LEU A 79 -4.67 -3.62 -10.56
CA LEU A 79 -4.90 -2.46 -11.42
C LEU A 79 -6.26 -2.55 -12.13
N ILE A 80 -6.64 -3.73 -12.62
CA ILE A 80 -7.97 -3.96 -13.20
C ILE A 80 -9.06 -3.63 -12.17
N GLY A 81 -8.94 -4.14 -10.96
CA GLY A 81 -9.91 -3.87 -9.89
C GLY A 81 -10.04 -2.38 -9.57
N HIS A 82 -8.91 -1.69 -9.46
CA HIS A 82 -8.88 -0.24 -9.22
C HIS A 82 -9.53 0.56 -10.35
N LEU A 83 -9.13 0.32 -11.60
CA LEU A 83 -9.68 1.03 -12.76
C LEU A 83 -11.18 0.79 -12.95
N LEU A 84 -11.66 -0.44 -12.70
CA LEU A 84 -13.08 -0.75 -12.73
C LEU A 84 -13.85 0.01 -11.63
N SER A 85 -13.26 0.17 -10.45
CA SER A 85 -13.89 0.94 -9.35
C SER A 85 -14.04 2.44 -9.68
N GLU A 86 -13.21 2.96 -10.58
CA GLU A 86 -13.32 4.31 -11.13
C GLU A 86 -14.30 4.41 -12.33
N GLY A 87 -14.94 3.31 -12.69
CA GLY A 87 -15.85 3.25 -13.84
C GLY A 87 -15.15 3.21 -15.20
N ARG A 88 -13.85 2.91 -15.24
CA ARG A 88 -13.07 2.81 -16.48
C ARG A 88 -13.25 1.45 -17.15
N ASN A 89 -13.20 1.42 -18.47
CA ASN A 89 -13.12 0.19 -19.25
C ASN A 89 -11.67 -0.23 -19.43
N VAL A 90 -11.38 -1.52 -19.24
CA VAL A 90 -10.02 -2.06 -19.31
C VAL A 90 -9.91 -3.07 -20.44
N LEU A 91 -8.99 -2.84 -21.37
CA LEU A 91 -8.61 -3.81 -22.40
C LEU A 91 -7.24 -4.40 -22.09
N VAL A 92 -7.20 -5.73 -21.99
CA VAL A 92 -5.94 -6.46 -21.75
C VAL A 92 -5.58 -7.26 -22.99
N THR A 93 -4.36 -7.07 -23.48
CA THR A 93 -3.81 -7.83 -24.61
C THR A 93 -2.59 -8.62 -24.20
N SER A 94 -2.39 -9.80 -24.77
CA SER A 94 -1.23 -10.64 -24.53
C SER A 94 -0.86 -11.44 -25.79
N GLN A 95 0.39 -11.86 -25.88
CA GLN A 95 0.87 -12.74 -26.95
C GLN A 95 0.30 -14.16 -26.84
N THR A 96 -0.12 -14.60 -25.66
CA THR A 96 -0.61 -15.97 -25.42
C THR A 96 -1.95 -15.96 -24.70
N GLU A 97 -2.86 -16.82 -25.14
CA GLU A 97 -4.15 -17.06 -24.47
C GLU A 97 -3.98 -17.53 -23.03
N LYS A 98 -2.97 -18.36 -22.79
CA LYS A 98 -2.67 -18.89 -21.44
C LYS A 98 -2.38 -17.75 -20.44
N ALA A 99 -1.70 -16.70 -20.85
CA ALA A 99 -1.40 -15.56 -19.97
C ALA A 99 -2.69 -14.80 -19.60
N LEU A 100 -3.64 -14.66 -20.54
CA LEU A 100 -4.94 -14.03 -20.27
C LEU A 100 -5.79 -14.91 -19.33
N THR A 101 -5.79 -16.22 -19.50
CA THR A 101 -6.49 -17.15 -18.60
C THR A 101 -5.94 -17.04 -17.18
N VAL A 102 -4.62 -17.12 -17.01
CA VAL A 102 -3.97 -16.98 -15.70
C VAL A 102 -4.28 -15.63 -15.06
N LEU A 103 -4.35 -14.56 -15.85
CA LEU A 103 -4.71 -13.23 -15.35
C LEU A 103 -6.18 -13.21 -14.89
N LYS A 104 -7.12 -13.73 -15.69
CA LYS A 104 -8.54 -13.82 -15.33
C LYS A 104 -8.74 -14.56 -14.00
N ASP A 105 -8.01 -15.67 -13.79
CA ASP A 105 -8.06 -16.44 -12.54
C ASP A 105 -7.51 -15.67 -11.32
N LYS A 106 -6.69 -14.64 -11.55
CA LYS A 106 -6.14 -13.78 -10.51
C LYS A 106 -7.01 -12.57 -10.18
N VAL A 107 -7.88 -12.17 -11.10
CA VAL A 107 -8.87 -11.13 -10.84
C VAL A 107 -9.83 -11.62 -9.75
N ASP A 108 -10.26 -10.71 -8.88
CA ASP A 108 -11.22 -11.04 -7.83
C ASP A 108 -12.48 -11.71 -8.39
N LYS A 109 -13.00 -12.70 -7.68
CA LYS A 109 -14.12 -13.52 -8.13
C LYS A 109 -15.38 -12.70 -8.43
N ASP A 110 -15.62 -11.66 -7.64
CA ASP A 110 -16.79 -10.81 -7.82
C ASP A 110 -16.67 -9.95 -9.11
N LEU A 111 -15.44 -9.72 -9.58
CA LEU A 111 -15.14 -8.98 -10.81
C LEU A 111 -14.98 -9.89 -12.04
N GLN A 112 -14.74 -11.19 -11.85
CA GLN A 112 -14.55 -12.13 -12.98
C GLN A 112 -15.76 -12.19 -13.91
N GLY A 113 -16.98 -12.01 -13.36
CA GLY A 113 -18.22 -11.93 -14.15
C GLY A 113 -18.29 -10.71 -15.09
N LEU A 114 -17.41 -9.70 -14.94
CA LEU A 114 -17.28 -8.56 -15.84
C LEU A 114 -16.18 -8.77 -16.90
N CYS A 115 -15.42 -9.88 -16.84
CA CYS A 115 -14.30 -10.15 -17.72
C CYS A 115 -14.77 -10.92 -18.97
N MET A 116 -14.78 -10.28 -20.13
CA MET A 116 -15.05 -10.93 -21.42
C MET A 116 -13.75 -11.32 -22.11
N SER A 117 -13.65 -12.58 -22.53
CA SER A 117 -12.51 -13.08 -23.31
C SER A 117 -12.87 -13.03 -24.82
N LEU A 118 -12.12 -12.25 -25.59
CA LEU A 118 -12.28 -12.16 -27.04
C LEU A 118 -11.24 -13.08 -27.71
N LEU A 119 -11.44 -14.39 -27.62
CA LEU A 119 -10.58 -15.36 -28.27
C LEU A 119 -11.32 -15.98 -29.47
N SER A 120 -10.62 -16.55 -30.43
CA SER A 120 -11.17 -16.86 -31.76
C SER A 120 -11.96 -18.17 -31.88
N THR A 121 -12.37 -18.80 -30.79
CA THR A 121 -13.05 -20.11 -30.81
C THR A 121 -14.56 -20.02 -30.63
N ARG A 122 -15.33 -20.87 -31.33
CA ARG A 122 -16.82 -20.95 -31.23
C ARG A 122 -17.36 -21.19 -29.82
N SER A 123 -16.57 -21.81 -28.92
CA SER A 123 -16.96 -22.02 -27.51
C SER A 123 -17.04 -20.70 -26.73
N GLN A 124 -16.33 -19.68 -27.18
CA GLN A 124 -16.24 -18.37 -26.51
C GLN A 124 -17.37 -17.41 -26.87
N GLN A 125 -18.01 -17.60 -28.00
CA GLN A 125 -19.26 -16.88 -28.28
C GLN A 125 -20.34 -17.22 -27.24
N LYS A 126 -20.44 -18.50 -26.86
CA LYS A 126 -21.38 -18.93 -25.80
C LYS A 126 -20.99 -18.38 -24.43
N GLU A 127 -19.69 -18.31 -24.13
CA GLU A 127 -19.19 -17.70 -22.89
C GLU A 127 -19.48 -16.19 -22.85
N MET A 128 -19.32 -15.51 -23.97
CA MET A 128 -19.64 -14.10 -24.10
C MET A 128 -21.15 -13.83 -23.92
N ASP A 129 -21.99 -14.64 -24.55
CA ASP A 129 -23.46 -14.53 -24.40
C ASP A 129 -23.87 -14.76 -22.93
N ALA A 130 -23.24 -15.72 -22.25
CA ALA A 130 -23.48 -15.99 -20.84
C ALA A 130 -23.07 -14.84 -19.93
N VAL A 131 -21.90 -14.21 -20.18
CA VAL A 131 -21.43 -13.05 -19.43
C VAL A 131 -22.34 -11.83 -19.65
N LEU A 132 -22.76 -11.59 -20.89
CA LEU A 132 -23.71 -10.50 -21.21
C LEU A 132 -25.05 -10.71 -20.51
N PHE A 133 -25.55 -11.94 -20.49
CA PHE A 133 -26.78 -12.28 -19.77
C PHE A 133 -26.65 -12.08 -18.26
N GLU A 134 -25.53 -12.47 -17.66
CA GLU A 134 -25.26 -12.28 -16.23
C GLU A 134 -25.16 -10.79 -15.85
N ILE A 135 -24.54 -9.97 -16.71
CA ILE A 135 -24.47 -8.51 -16.53
C ILE A 135 -25.86 -7.88 -16.59
N ASP A 136 -26.66 -8.28 -17.57
CA ASP A 136 -28.04 -7.77 -17.76
C ASP A 136 -28.94 -8.17 -16.57
N GLU A 137 -28.87 -9.41 -16.13
CA GLU A 137 -29.61 -9.90 -14.96
C GLU A 137 -29.21 -9.16 -13.68
N LYS A 138 -27.91 -8.97 -13.42
CA LYS A 138 -27.40 -8.20 -12.26
C LYS A 138 -27.82 -6.74 -12.35
N SER A 139 -27.77 -6.13 -13.53
CA SER A 139 -28.18 -4.75 -13.74
C SER A 139 -29.67 -4.54 -13.47
N THR A 140 -30.51 -5.51 -13.84
CA THR A 140 -31.97 -5.42 -13.72
C THR A 140 -32.47 -5.80 -12.33
N SER A 141 -31.79 -6.76 -11.67
CA SER A 141 -32.19 -7.30 -10.36
C SER A 141 -31.67 -6.52 -9.16
N THR A 142 -30.65 -5.67 -9.36
CA THR A 142 -29.97 -4.96 -8.27
C THR A 142 -30.72 -3.68 -7.88
N ASP A 143 -31.18 -3.58 -6.64
CA ASP A 143 -31.68 -2.32 -6.10
C ASP A 143 -30.52 -1.33 -5.91
N LEU A 144 -30.55 -0.26 -6.71
CA LEU A 144 -29.55 0.81 -6.68
C LEU A 144 -29.47 1.45 -5.28
N ASN A 145 -30.58 1.64 -4.58
CA ASN A 145 -30.58 2.28 -3.26
C ASN A 145 -29.89 1.41 -2.21
N ASP A 146 -30.14 0.09 -2.26
CA ASP A 146 -29.48 -0.82 -1.32
C ASP A 146 -27.99 -1.00 -1.63
N SER A 147 -27.63 -0.97 -2.90
CA SER A 147 -26.23 -0.97 -3.32
C SER A 147 -25.48 0.28 -2.85
N LEU A 148 -26.09 1.47 -3.02
CA LEU A 148 -25.50 2.73 -2.55
C LEU A 148 -25.33 2.75 -1.04
N LYS A 149 -26.32 2.27 -0.25
CA LYS A 149 -26.19 2.15 1.20
C LYS A 149 -25.05 1.21 1.60
N LYS A 150 -24.91 0.09 0.91
CA LYS A 150 -23.82 -0.87 1.15
C LYS A 150 -22.46 -0.26 0.83
N ILE A 151 -22.34 0.46 -0.28
CA ILE A 151 -21.11 1.17 -0.68
C ILE A 151 -20.73 2.16 0.42
N HIS A 152 -21.65 3.07 0.78
CA HIS A 152 -21.40 4.09 1.80
C HIS A 152 -20.92 3.48 3.14
N ARG A 153 -21.58 2.41 3.59
CA ARG A 153 -21.16 1.70 4.82
C ARG A 153 -19.75 1.11 4.70
N LEU A 154 -19.40 0.59 3.53
CA LEU A 154 -18.06 0.03 3.30
C LEU A 154 -16.98 1.12 3.23
N GLU A 155 -17.30 2.26 2.63
CA GLU A 155 -16.42 3.43 2.58
C GLU A 155 -16.14 3.99 3.99
N GLU A 156 -17.17 4.16 4.82
CA GLU A 156 -16.99 4.58 6.20
C GLU A 156 -16.10 3.60 6.98
N LYS A 157 -16.36 2.31 6.85
CA LYS A 157 -15.56 1.27 7.50
C LYS A 157 -14.12 1.30 7.02
N ARG A 158 -13.90 1.47 5.71
CA ARG A 158 -12.56 1.60 5.12
C ARG A 158 -11.83 2.81 5.70
N LYS A 159 -12.49 3.96 5.77
CA LYS A 159 -11.93 5.19 6.33
C LYS A 159 -11.50 5.01 7.78
N ASP A 160 -12.34 4.43 8.64
CA ASP A 160 -12.01 4.12 10.03
C ASP A 160 -10.78 3.19 10.13
N LEU A 161 -10.73 2.14 9.31
CA LEU A 161 -9.61 1.21 9.31
C LEU A 161 -8.29 1.87 8.86
N ILE A 162 -8.32 2.75 7.86
CA ILE A 162 -7.15 3.50 7.40
C ILE A 162 -6.64 4.44 8.51
N GLU A 163 -7.54 5.13 9.19
CA GLU A 163 -7.18 6.03 10.29
C GLU A 163 -6.55 5.25 11.46
N ARG A 164 -7.14 4.13 11.84
CA ARG A 164 -6.57 3.25 12.87
C ARG A 164 -5.20 2.70 12.47
N TYR A 165 -5.02 2.32 11.23
CA TYR A 165 -3.73 1.87 10.71
C TYR A 165 -2.67 2.98 10.79
N ARG A 166 -3.01 4.21 10.35
CA ARG A 166 -2.11 5.37 10.43
C ARG A 166 -1.68 5.64 11.86
N ASN A 167 -2.62 5.65 12.80
CA ASN A 167 -2.34 5.88 14.21
C ASN A 167 -1.39 4.80 14.76
N LYS A 168 -1.65 3.53 14.45
CA LYS A 168 -0.78 2.43 14.88
C LYS A 168 0.62 2.49 14.24
N ASN A 169 0.71 2.86 12.98
CA ASN A 169 2.01 3.03 12.32
C ASN A 169 2.80 4.20 12.94
N GLN A 170 2.13 5.28 13.28
CA GLN A 170 2.75 6.42 13.96
C GLN A 170 3.25 6.05 15.37
N GLU A 171 2.45 5.30 16.16
CA GLU A 171 2.89 4.75 17.44
C GLU A 171 4.15 3.87 17.28
N LEU A 172 4.16 2.99 16.28
CA LEU A 172 5.32 2.14 15.99
C LEU A 172 6.57 2.95 15.63
N LEU A 173 6.42 4.00 14.83
CA LEU A 173 7.53 4.88 14.46
C LEU A 173 8.07 5.64 15.68
N GLN A 174 7.18 6.11 16.57
CA GLN A 174 7.57 6.76 17.81
C GLN A 174 8.34 5.79 18.72
N ILE A 175 7.85 4.58 18.93
CA ILE A 175 8.53 3.56 19.74
C ILE A 175 9.90 3.24 19.16
N ARG A 176 9.99 3.00 17.83
CA ARG A 176 11.28 2.77 17.16
C ARG A 176 12.22 3.98 17.29
N GLY A 177 11.68 5.19 17.25
CA GLY A 177 12.48 6.40 17.46
C GLY A 177 13.09 6.48 18.86
N LEU A 178 12.42 5.94 19.87
CA LEU A 178 12.95 5.85 21.23
C LEU A 178 14.14 4.87 21.34
N ASP A 179 14.14 3.80 20.55
CA ASP A 179 15.25 2.82 20.52
C ASP A 179 16.57 3.43 20.01
N TYR A 180 16.52 4.56 19.32
CA TYR A 180 17.68 5.29 18.78
C TYR A 180 17.96 6.60 19.52
N LYS A 181 17.10 6.98 20.49
CA LYS A 181 17.27 8.22 21.23
C LYS A 181 18.35 8.02 22.29
N ASP A 182 19.34 8.90 22.25
CA ASP A 182 20.41 8.91 23.26
C ASP A 182 19.83 9.09 24.66
N ILE A 183 20.41 8.37 25.60
CA ILE A 183 20.06 8.37 27.02
C ILE A 183 21.06 9.29 27.72
N VAL A 184 20.55 10.30 28.42
CA VAL A 184 21.40 11.16 29.28
C VAL A 184 21.41 10.57 30.65
N PHE A 185 22.57 10.14 31.09
CA PHE A 185 22.83 9.56 32.44
C PHE A 185 24.10 10.15 33.00
N ALA A 186 24.06 10.64 34.25
CA ALA A 186 25.23 11.21 34.98
C ALA A 186 26.00 12.26 34.16
N ASN A 187 25.29 13.19 33.49
CA ASN A 187 25.82 14.21 32.56
C ASN A 187 26.55 13.66 31.32
N GLU A 188 26.53 12.36 31.09
CA GLU A 188 27.03 11.72 29.88
C GLU A 188 25.86 11.32 28.96
N THR A 189 26.09 11.40 27.67
CA THR A 189 25.13 10.95 26.64
C THR A 189 25.60 9.59 26.14
N ILE A 190 24.81 8.57 26.40
CA ILE A 190 25.07 7.19 25.97
C ILE A 190 24.01 6.71 24.98
N THR A 191 24.42 5.91 24.03
CA THR A 191 23.47 5.29 23.10
C THR A 191 22.70 4.16 23.80
N PRO A 192 21.48 3.81 23.37
CA PRO A 192 20.72 2.68 23.91
C PRO A 192 21.49 1.35 23.85
N ILE A 193 22.35 1.19 22.83
CA ILE A 193 23.20 -0.01 22.67
C ILE A 193 24.28 -0.06 23.78
N GLU A 194 24.89 1.08 24.08
CA GLU A 194 25.89 1.18 25.16
C GLU A 194 25.24 0.95 26.51
N ALA A 195 24.07 1.55 26.76
CA ALA A 195 23.29 1.30 27.96
C ALA A 195 22.93 -0.19 28.13
N ALA A 196 22.48 -0.85 27.07
CA ALA A 196 22.19 -2.28 27.10
C ALA A 196 23.42 -3.13 27.35
N LYS A 197 24.58 -2.78 26.80
CA LYS A 197 25.87 -3.45 27.09
C LYS A 197 26.27 -3.28 28.55
N PHE A 198 26.14 -2.05 29.06
CA PHE A 198 26.45 -1.76 30.47
C PHE A 198 25.61 -2.60 31.43
N ILE A 199 24.29 -2.63 31.22
CA ILE A 199 23.36 -3.44 32.01
C ILE A 199 23.71 -4.93 31.92
N ASN A 200 24.02 -5.43 30.74
CA ASN A 200 24.34 -6.84 30.55
C ASN A 200 25.68 -7.25 31.19
N GLN A 201 26.67 -6.35 31.18
CA GLN A 201 27.96 -6.56 31.87
C GLN A 201 27.81 -6.50 33.38
N GLY A 202 26.86 -5.72 33.90
CA GLY A 202 26.54 -5.60 35.33
C GLY A 202 25.69 -6.73 35.89
N LYS A 203 25.10 -7.56 35.02
CA LYS A 203 24.22 -8.66 35.40
C LYS A 203 24.96 -9.67 36.27
N GLY A 204 24.42 -10.00 37.43
CA GLY A 204 25.05 -10.87 38.43
C GLY A 204 26.06 -10.15 39.34
N LYS A 205 26.56 -8.97 38.96
CA LYS A 205 27.50 -8.20 39.79
C LYS A 205 26.75 -7.20 40.67
N TYR A 206 25.69 -6.60 40.15
CA TYR A 206 24.94 -5.56 40.86
C TYR A 206 23.49 -5.97 41.17
N ASP A 207 23.14 -7.25 40.98
CA ASP A 207 21.79 -7.78 41.21
C ASP A 207 21.33 -7.73 42.68
N TYR A 208 22.27 -7.46 43.62
CA TYR A 208 21.93 -7.24 45.02
C TYR A 208 21.36 -5.85 45.32
N ILE A 209 21.47 -4.91 44.36
CA ILE A 209 20.83 -3.60 44.48
C ILE A 209 19.34 -3.79 44.24
N PRO A 210 18.44 -3.48 45.22
CA PRO A 210 17.02 -3.65 45.00
C PRO A 210 16.55 -2.80 43.81
N GLY A 211 16.24 -3.48 42.72
CA GLY A 211 15.71 -2.84 41.50
C GLY A 211 14.23 -2.55 41.64
N LYS A 212 13.82 -1.49 40.98
CA LYS A 212 12.46 -0.90 40.87
C LYS A 212 11.98 -0.21 42.14
N SER A 213 12.27 1.06 42.22
CA SER A 213 11.37 1.97 42.90
C SER A 213 10.06 2.02 42.05
N ASN A 214 8.95 1.62 42.63
CA ASN A 214 7.62 1.76 42.00
C ASN A 214 7.10 3.20 42.07
N ASP A 215 7.95 4.13 42.49
CA ASP A 215 7.59 5.52 42.67
C ASP A 215 8.40 6.37 41.66
N ASP A 216 7.75 6.68 40.55
CA ASP A 216 8.32 7.55 39.52
C ASP A 216 8.54 9.00 40.00
N THR A 217 8.15 9.30 41.27
CA THR A 217 8.33 10.61 41.90
C THR A 217 9.47 10.64 42.90
N ALA A 218 10.10 9.50 43.19
CA ALA A 218 11.21 9.43 44.11
C ALA A 218 12.46 10.13 43.52
N SER A 219 12.75 11.31 44.01
CA SER A 219 14.02 11.99 43.69
C SER A 219 15.16 11.18 44.36
N ILE A 220 16.22 10.90 43.62
CA ILE A 220 17.43 10.33 44.18
C ILE A 220 17.92 11.33 45.23
N PRO A 221 18.14 10.89 46.49
CA PRO A 221 18.48 11.79 47.60
C PRO A 221 19.87 12.41 47.49
N LEU A 222 20.70 11.89 46.59
CA LEU A 222 22.06 12.36 46.32
C LEU A 222 22.18 12.89 44.89
N SER A 223 22.93 13.95 44.71
CA SER A 223 23.29 14.43 43.38
C SER A 223 24.30 13.47 42.72
N CYS A 224 24.46 13.55 41.40
CA CYS A 224 25.42 12.75 40.66
C CYS A 224 26.88 12.99 41.17
N GLU A 225 27.20 14.23 41.57
CA GLU A 225 28.51 14.58 42.14
C GLU A 225 28.73 13.94 43.53
N GLU A 226 27.68 13.90 44.36
CA GLU A 226 27.76 13.23 45.68
C GLU A 226 27.83 11.70 45.57
N LEU A 227 27.28 11.14 44.46
CA LEU A 227 27.43 9.70 44.15
C LEU A 227 28.82 9.33 43.64
N ASP A 228 29.45 10.21 42.83
CA ASP A 228 30.81 10.04 42.33
C ASP A 228 31.85 10.13 43.49
N ASP A 229 31.59 10.96 44.50
CA ASP A 229 32.43 11.05 45.70
C ASP A 229 32.33 9.83 46.64
N LEU A 230 31.32 8.98 46.46
CA LEU A 230 31.12 7.75 47.22
C LEU A 230 31.83 6.53 46.61
N TYR A 231 32.37 6.63 45.42
CA TYR A 231 33.07 5.59 44.67
C TYR A 231 34.55 5.92 44.48
#